data_f38b494ea98be8498c3149241a0e9438
#
_entry.id   f38b494ea98be8498c3149241a0e9438
#
_cell.length_a   1.000
_cell.length_b   1.000
_cell.length_c   1.000
_cell.angle_alpha   90.00
_cell.angle_beta   90.00
_cell.angle_gamma   90.00
#
_symmetry.space_group_name_H-M   'P 1'
#
loop_
_entity.id
_entity.type
_entity.pdbx_description
1 polymer ?
#
loop_
_entity_poly.entity_id
_entity_poly.type
_entity_poly.pdbx_seq_one_letter_code
_entity_poly.pdbx_strand_id
1 'polypeptide(L)'
;MYKYKCLNPIAACGLENFSDQYVKVEEAEPADMILVRSAKMHDMEFDPELKAIARAGAGVNNIPLDRCAEQGIVVFNTPGANANGVKELFIFAAIAGLRDIMGGVAWTKSEAGNPDIAALTEKEKKKFVGHEILGKTLGVIGLGAIGVKVANVAVELGMKVIGYDPYLSDAAKLALNSAVKTTDDLDEVAKAADLITIHVPAMDSTNGMINAAYIEKMKDGVIVINLARDTLVNEPDMAAALEAGKVAKYVCDFPTEGASKMKNTILIPHLGASTEESEDNCAIMAVQELTDFMENGNIKNSVNYPNADLGPVKGCRLTVAHKASVSAADIQELLKPFGAVVVDMISKTRGDYAYSMFEIGGCSCSSSSCSELEEKITADGILKVRIISK
;
A
#
# COMPACT_ATOMS: atom_id res chain seq x y z
N MET A 1 -22.49 7.14 19.50
CA MET A 1 -21.73 8.08 18.65
C MET A 1 -20.28 7.67 18.67
N TYR A 2 -19.65 7.49 17.51
CA TYR A 2 -18.25 7.15 17.37
C TYR A 2 -17.39 8.41 17.25
N LYS A 3 -16.28 8.45 17.97
CA LYS A 3 -15.35 9.59 17.94
C LYS A 3 -14.15 9.27 17.05
N TYR A 4 -13.78 10.19 16.17
CA TYR A 4 -12.58 10.07 15.36
C TYR A 4 -11.72 11.33 15.40
N LYS A 5 -10.41 11.18 15.23
CA LYS A 5 -9.47 12.27 15.04
C LYS A 5 -8.54 12.07 13.86
N CYS A 6 -8.07 13.18 13.31
CA CYS A 6 -7.14 13.19 12.19
C CYS A 6 -5.80 13.78 12.65
N LEU A 7 -4.72 13.04 12.52
CA LEU A 7 -3.36 13.50 12.85
C LEU A 7 -2.71 14.30 11.71
N ASN A 8 -3.33 14.32 10.54
CA ASN A 8 -2.94 15.10 9.37
C ASN A 8 -4.21 15.62 8.70
N PRO A 9 -4.12 16.61 7.80
CA PRO A 9 -5.20 16.90 6.87
C PRO A 9 -5.57 15.65 6.07
N ILE A 10 -6.85 15.30 6.09
CA ILE A 10 -7.48 14.22 5.32
C ILE A 10 -8.48 14.87 4.38
N ALA A 11 -8.54 14.41 3.14
CA ALA A 11 -9.41 14.97 2.12
C ALA A 11 -10.89 14.98 2.56
N ALA A 12 -11.56 16.10 2.36
CA ALA A 12 -12.93 16.32 2.81
C ALA A 12 -13.91 15.31 2.20
N CYS A 13 -13.73 14.97 0.91
CA CYS A 13 -14.55 13.98 0.21
C CYS A 13 -14.53 12.59 0.88
N GLY A 14 -13.45 12.23 1.58
CA GLY A 14 -13.39 11.03 2.42
C GLY A 14 -14.20 11.20 3.69
N LEU A 15 -13.98 12.29 4.44
CA LEU A 15 -14.62 12.55 5.73
C LEU A 15 -16.15 12.73 5.60
N GLU A 16 -16.63 13.27 4.50
CA GLU A 16 -18.06 13.43 4.19
C GLU A 16 -18.81 12.10 4.03
N ASN A 17 -18.09 10.96 3.92
CA ASN A 17 -18.72 9.64 3.93
C ASN A 17 -19.05 9.14 5.35
N PHE A 18 -18.58 9.80 6.40
CA PHE A 18 -19.06 9.50 7.74
C PHE A 18 -20.49 10.01 7.93
N SER A 19 -21.34 9.18 8.50
CA SER A 19 -22.71 9.57 8.88
C SER A 19 -22.70 10.45 10.15
N ASP A 20 -23.86 11.00 10.50
CA ASP A 20 -24.05 11.79 11.74
C ASP A 20 -23.76 11.01 13.05
N GLN A 21 -23.50 9.72 12.95
CA GLN A 21 -23.07 8.89 14.10
C GLN A 21 -21.59 9.08 14.44
N TYR A 22 -20.82 9.73 13.56
CA TYR A 22 -19.38 9.96 13.71
C TYR A 22 -19.10 11.43 14.03
N VAL A 23 -18.32 11.67 15.08
CA VAL A 23 -17.99 13.01 15.54
C VAL A 23 -16.47 13.17 15.52
N LYS A 24 -16.01 14.22 14.83
CA LYS A 24 -14.62 14.60 14.87
C LYS A 24 -14.30 15.26 16.20
N VAL A 25 -13.24 14.81 16.86
CA VAL A 25 -12.74 15.39 18.11
C VAL A 25 -11.35 16.00 17.93
N GLU A 26 -10.92 16.83 18.87
CA GLU A 26 -9.60 17.42 18.88
C GLU A 26 -8.52 16.38 19.17
N GLU A 27 -7.27 16.68 18.82
CA GLU A 27 -6.15 15.72 18.91
C GLU A 27 -5.92 15.26 20.37
N ALA A 28 -6.12 16.13 21.35
CA ALA A 28 -5.94 15.81 22.77
C ALA A 28 -7.10 15.00 23.40
N GLU A 29 -8.24 14.86 22.71
CA GLU A 29 -9.37 14.12 23.24
C GLU A 29 -9.26 12.63 22.94
N PRO A 30 -9.84 11.74 23.79
CA PRO A 30 -9.93 10.32 23.48
C PRO A 30 -10.81 10.08 22.26
N ALA A 31 -10.43 9.11 21.44
CA ALA A 31 -11.15 8.75 20.22
C ALA A 31 -11.22 7.24 20.00
N ASP A 32 -12.31 6.78 19.40
CA ASP A 32 -12.45 5.38 18.97
C ASP A 32 -11.57 5.04 17.78
N MET A 33 -11.29 6.03 16.93
CA MET A 33 -10.57 5.84 15.66
C MET A 33 -9.61 7.00 15.38
N ILE A 34 -8.53 6.67 14.66
CA ILE A 34 -7.56 7.65 14.15
C ILE A 34 -7.43 7.52 12.63
N LEU A 35 -7.52 8.65 11.94
CA LEU A 35 -7.10 8.78 10.54
C LEU A 35 -5.73 9.44 10.49
N VAL A 36 -4.81 8.85 9.74
CA VAL A 36 -3.44 9.34 9.61
C VAL A 36 -2.95 9.22 8.17
N ARG A 37 -2.04 10.08 7.76
CA ARG A 37 -1.32 9.99 6.48
C ARG A 37 0.18 9.82 6.69
N SER A 38 0.85 10.81 7.25
CA SER A 38 2.30 10.84 7.38
C SER A 38 2.81 11.08 8.81
N ALA A 39 1.94 11.42 9.77
CA ALA A 39 2.35 11.65 11.15
C ALA A 39 2.99 10.40 11.76
N LYS A 40 4.11 10.58 12.45
CA LYS A 40 4.80 9.50 13.16
C LYS A 40 4.05 9.17 14.45
N MET A 41 3.74 7.89 14.64
CA MET A 41 2.96 7.41 15.78
C MET A 41 3.75 6.52 16.76
N HIS A 42 5.06 6.34 16.53
CA HIS A 42 5.88 5.44 17.36
C HIS A 42 6.00 5.90 18.81
N ASP A 43 6.03 7.21 19.04
CA ASP A 43 6.17 7.80 20.37
C ASP A 43 4.83 8.22 20.98
N MET A 44 3.69 7.96 20.28
CA MET A 44 2.36 8.29 20.79
C MET A 44 1.88 7.28 21.82
N GLU A 45 1.32 7.73 22.91
CA GLU A 45 0.51 6.88 23.79
C GLU A 45 -0.91 6.73 23.18
N PHE A 46 -1.41 5.50 23.17
CA PHE A 46 -2.76 5.22 22.66
C PHE A 46 -3.76 5.13 23.80
N ASP A 47 -4.92 5.76 23.58
CA ASP A 47 -6.05 5.66 24.49
C ASP A 47 -6.53 4.19 24.56
N PRO A 48 -6.84 3.63 25.76
CA PRO A 48 -7.38 2.29 25.90
C PRO A 48 -8.67 2.06 25.09
N GLU A 49 -9.45 3.12 24.86
CA GLU A 49 -10.68 3.06 24.05
C GLU A 49 -10.43 3.04 22.55
N LEU A 50 -9.21 3.32 22.09
CA LEU A 50 -8.89 3.30 20.66
C LEU A 50 -9.07 1.89 20.07
N LYS A 51 -9.86 1.79 19.01
CA LYS A 51 -10.24 0.53 18.36
C LYS A 51 -9.54 0.32 17.03
N ALA A 52 -9.35 1.42 16.29
CA ALA A 52 -8.80 1.32 14.94
C ALA A 52 -7.97 2.56 14.54
N ILE A 53 -7.02 2.30 13.66
CA ILE A 53 -6.23 3.33 12.96
C ILE A 53 -6.35 3.05 11.47
N ALA A 54 -6.72 4.05 10.67
CA ALA A 54 -6.67 3.94 9.21
C ALA A 54 -5.65 4.93 8.64
N ARG A 55 -4.70 4.39 7.89
CA ARG A 55 -3.75 5.20 7.15
C ARG A 55 -4.27 5.45 5.74
N ALA A 56 -4.53 6.73 5.41
CA ALA A 56 -4.82 7.16 4.04
C ALA A 56 -3.56 7.03 3.16
N GLY A 57 -3.31 5.84 2.66
CA GLY A 57 -2.16 5.45 1.84
C GLY A 57 -1.70 4.01 2.08
N ALA A 58 -0.82 3.49 1.20
CA ALA A 58 -0.45 2.07 1.20
C ALA A 58 0.64 1.70 2.25
N GLY A 59 1.66 2.53 2.44
CA GLY A 59 2.76 2.24 3.38
C GLY A 59 2.35 2.51 4.83
N VAL A 60 2.93 1.81 5.81
CA VAL A 60 2.56 1.92 7.24
C VAL A 60 3.76 2.03 8.19
N ASN A 61 4.90 2.39 7.66
CA ASN A 61 6.15 2.53 8.41
C ASN A 61 6.15 3.63 9.48
N ASN A 62 5.14 4.50 9.50
CA ASN A 62 4.92 5.53 10.51
C ASN A 62 4.04 5.06 11.68
N ILE A 63 3.53 3.82 11.67
CA ILE A 63 2.62 3.26 12.68
C ILE A 63 3.30 2.07 13.38
N PRO A 64 3.32 2.00 14.72
CA PRO A 64 3.91 0.89 15.48
C PRO A 64 2.95 -0.33 15.48
N LEU A 65 2.99 -1.14 14.42
CA LEU A 65 2.03 -2.22 14.16
C LEU A 65 1.95 -3.25 15.28
N ASP A 66 3.10 -3.70 15.82
CA ASP A 66 3.14 -4.71 16.88
C ASP A 66 2.50 -4.20 18.17
N ARG A 67 2.82 -2.97 18.56
CA ARG A 67 2.20 -2.34 19.74
C ARG A 67 0.68 -2.14 19.54
N CYS A 68 0.24 -1.77 18.35
CA CYS A 68 -1.19 -1.69 18.04
C CYS A 68 -1.87 -3.06 18.16
N ALA A 69 -1.22 -4.12 17.63
CA ALA A 69 -1.75 -5.47 17.71
C ALA A 69 -1.85 -5.97 19.15
N GLU A 70 -0.85 -5.71 19.99
CA GLU A 70 -0.85 -6.06 21.42
C GLU A 70 -1.95 -5.37 22.22
N GLN A 71 -2.38 -4.19 21.79
CA GLN A 71 -3.48 -3.43 22.41
C GLN A 71 -4.86 -3.71 21.77
N GLY A 72 -4.95 -4.64 20.84
CA GLY A 72 -6.19 -4.96 20.15
C GLY A 72 -6.66 -3.85 19.20
N ILE A 73 -5.75 -2.98 18.75
CA ILE A 73 -6.03 -1.90 17.81
C ILE A 73 -5.81 -2.42 16.38
N VAL A 74 -6.87 -2.38 15.56
CA VAL A 74 -6.79 -2.79 14.15
C VAL A 74 -6.23 -1.66 13.31
N VAL A 75 -5.19 -1.93 12.54
CA VAL A 75 -4.57 -0.94 11.64
C VAL A 75 -4.92 -1.26 10.19
N PHE A 76 -5.54 -0.32 9.51
CA PHE A 76 -5.89 -0.38 8.09
C PHE A 76 -4.92 0.46 7.25
N ASN A 77 -4.72 0.05 6.01
CA ASN A 77 -4.14 0.89 4.97
C ASN A 77 -5.02 0.83 3.71
N THR A 78 -4.76 1.69 2.74
CA THR A 78 -5.59 1.81 1.53
C THR A 78 -4.86 1.27 0.29
N PRO A 79 -4.68 -0.07 0.16
CA PRO A 79 -3.92 -0.65 -0.93
C PRO A 79 -4.64 -0.44 -2.26
N GLY A 80 -3.91 0.09 -3.24
CA GLY A 80 -4.43 0.29 -4.59
C GLY A 80 -5.21 1.58 -4.80
N ALA A 81 -5.59 2.33 -3.75
CA ALA A 81 -6.30 3.60 -3.89
C ALA A 81 -5.49 4.63 -4.71
N ASN A 82 -4.18 4.63 -4.55
CA ASN A 82 -3.24 5.50 -5.25
C ASN A 82 -2.60 4.85 -6.50
N ALA A 83 -3.03 3.65 -6.89
CA ALA A 83 -2.35 2.89 -7.94
C ALA A 83 -2.39 3.57 -9.31
N ASN A 84 -3.39 4.39 -9.60
CA ASN A 84 -3.48 5.15 -10.85
C ASN A 84 -2.40 6.23 -10.94
N GLY A 85 -2.18 6.99 -9.88
CA GLY A 85 -1.11 8.01 -9.86
C GLY A 85 0.27 7.41 -10.12
N VAL A 86 0.58 6.28 -9.48
CA VAL A 86 1.85 5.55 -9.71
C VAL A 86 1.95 5.03 -11.15
N LYS A 87 0.85 4.52 -11.74
CA LYS A 87 0.81 4.11 -13.15
C LYS A 87 1.14 5.29 -14.09
N GLU A 88 0.61 6.47 -13.82
CA GLU A 88 0.87 7.67 -14.63
C GLU A 88 2.31 8.15 -14.48
N LEU A 89 2.86 8.12 -13.26
CA LEU A 89 4.27 8.41 -13.05
C LEU A 89 5.18 7.38 -13.75
N PHE A 90 4.78 6.09 -13.83
CA PHE A 90 5.49 5.08 -14.61
C PHE A 90 5.56 5.46 -16.10
N ILE A 91 4.49 5.98 -16.71
CA ILE A 91 4.51 6.41 -18.13
C ILE A 91 5.57 7.50 -18.34
N PHE A 92 5.61 8.50 -17.46
CA PHE A 92 6.66 9.51 -17.46
C PHE A 92 8.05 8.89 -17.31
N ALA A 93 8.24 8.02 -16.31
CA ALA A 93 9.52 7.39 -16.00
C ALA A 93 10.05 6.53 -17.17
N ALA A 94 9.17 5.78 -17.84
CA ALA A 94 9.53 4.96 -19.00
C ALA A 94 9.99 5.83 -20.18
N ILE A 95 9.28 6.91 -20.48
CA ILE A 95 9.65 7.84 -21.56
C ILE A 95 10.94 8.60 -21.23
N ALA A 96 11.04 9.15 -20.01
CA ALA A 96 12.21 9.91 -19.57
C ALA A 96 13.46 9.02 -19.43
N GLY A 97 13.28 7.74 -19.10
CA GLY A 97 14.35 6.75 -19.09
C GLY A 97 14.96 6.49 -20.46
N LEU A 98 14.14 6.45 -21.50
CA LEU A 98 14.56 6.18 -22.88
C LEU A 98 15.02 7.42 -23.66
N ARG A 99 14.60 8.61 -23.29
CA ARG A 99 14.84 9.88 -23.97
C ARG A 99 15.31 10.93 -22.98
N ASP A 100 16.36 11.68 -23.32
CA ASP A 100 16.86 12.74 -22.42
C ASP A 100 16.04 14.04 -22.53
N ILE A 101 14.73 13.92 -22.28
CA ILE A 101 13.79 15.06 -22.32
C ILE A 101 14.13 16.06 -21.21
N MET A 102 14.50 15.56 -20.01
CA MET A 102 14.82 16.44 -18.88
C MET A 102 16.09 17.26 -19.14
N GLY A 103 17.13 16.63 -19.70
CA GLY A 103 18.33 17.33 -20.14
C GLY A 103 18.02 18.38 -21.23
N GLY A 104 17.17 18.03 -22.18
CA GLY A 104 16.72 18.97 -23.23
C GLY A 104 15.97 20.18 -22.66
N VAL A 105 15.06 19.94 -21.67
CA VAL A 105 14.35 21.03 -21.00
C VAL A 105 15.30 21.93 -20.21
N ALA A 106 16.23 21.34 -19.46
CA ALA A 106 17.23 22.09 -18.70
C ALA A 106 18.13 22.92 -19.61
N TRP A 107 18.58 22.35 -20.72
CA TRP A 107 19.36 23.07 -21.74
C TRP A 107 18.55 24.22 -22.35
N THR A 108 17.32 24.00 -22.78
CA THR A 108 16.49 25.09 -23.34
C THR A 108 16.29 26.23 -22.35
N LYS A 109 16.12 25.91 -21.05
CA LYS A 109 16.04 26.95 -20.00
C LYS A 109 17.35 27.73 -19.82
N SER A 110 18.52 27.08 -19.99
CA SER A 110 19.82 27.77 -19.88
C SER A 110 20.05 28.75 -21.04
N GLU A 111 19.38 28.57 -22.16
CA GLU A 111 19.42 29.48 -23.32
C GLU A 111 18.35 30.59 -23.26
N ALA A 112 17.71 30.81 -22.13
CA ALA A 112 16.67 31.81 -21.97
C ALA A 112 17.18 33.22 -22.34
N GLY A 113 16.47 33.92 -23.24
CA GLY A 113 16.85 35.24 -23.73
C GLY A 113 17.89 35.24 -24.88
N ASN A 114 18.37 34.07 -25.33
CA ASN A 114 19.23 33.98 -26.49
C ASN A 114 18.40 34.21 -27.78
N PRO A 115 18.70 35.29 -28.59
CA PRO A 115 17.95 35.58 -29.79
C PRO A 115 18.09 34.51 -30.89
N ASP A 116 19.16 33.72 -30.86
CA ASP A 116 19.47 32.66 -31.82
C ASP A 116 18.98 31.27 -31.40
N ILE A 117 18.19 31.17 -30.33
CA ILE A 117 17.77 29.90 -29.71
C ILE A 117 17.14 28.92 -30.73
N ALA A 118 16.39 29.41 -31.70
CA ALA A 118 15.75 28.56 -32.71
C ALA A 118 16.77 27.86 -33.60
N ALA A 119 17.77 28.59 -34.10
CA ALA A 119 18.83 28.06 -34.92
C ALA A 119 19.77 27.11 -34.10
N LEU A 120 20.03 27.49 -32.86
CA LEU A 120 20.82 26.69 -31.93
C LEU A 120 20.14 25.36 -31.58
N THR A 121 18.82 25.39 -31.40
CA THR A 121 18.03 24.17 -31.15
C THR A 121 18.20 23.14 -32.26
N GLU A 122 18.10 23.53 -33.51
CA GLU A 122 18.28 22.61 -34.65
C GLU A 122 19.67 21.99 -34.69
N LYS A 123 20.69 22.71 -34.24
CA LYS A 123 22.07 22.23 -34.17
C LYS A 123 22.29 21.28 -32.99
N GLU A 124 21.73 21.60 -31.83
CA GLU A 124 22.02 20.93 -30.54
C GLU A 124 21.06 19.77 -30.20
N LYS A 125 19.86 19.72 -30.79
CA LYS A 125 18.83 18.68 -30.52
C LYS A 125 19.35 17.24 -30.61
N LYS A 126 20.42 16.99 -31.37
CA LYS A 126 21.05 15.68 -31.52
C LYS A 126 21.61 15.13 -30.21
N LYS A 127 21.93 16.00 -29.25
CA LYS A 127 22.45 15.59 -27.92
C LYS A 127 21.38 14.87 -27.07
N PHE A 128 20.09 15.09 -27.37
CA PHE A 128 18.95 14.60 -26.58
C PHE A 128 18.18 13.48 -27.27
N VAL A 129 18.74 12.93 -28.37
CA VAL A 129 18.13 11.80 -29.10
C VAL A 129 18.10 10.56 -28.21
N GLY A 130 16.98 9.83 -28.23
CA GLY A 130 16.80 8.58 -27.50
C GLY A 130 15.97 7.57 -28.31
N HIS A 131 15.29 6.69 -27.61
CA HIS A 131 14.54 5.58 -28.17
C HIS A 131 13.04 5.72 -27.89
N GLU A 132 12.23 5.03 -28.69
CA GLU A 132 10.79 4.90 -28.49
C GLU A 132 10.47 3.72 -27.58
N ILE A 133 9.34 3.78 -26.88
CA ILE A 133 8.85 2.66 -26.04
C ILE A 133 8.20 1.55 -26.86
N LEU A 134 7.70 1.88 -28.06
CA LEU A 134 7.02 0.93 -28.94
C LEU A 134 7.90 -0.28 -29.24
N GLY A 135 7.36 -1.49 -29.02
CA GLY A 135 8.04 -2.75 -29.25
C GLY A 135 9.13 -3.13 -28.24
N LYS A 136 9.46 -2.26 -27.28
CA LYS A 136 10.35 -2.59 -26.15
C LYS A 136 9.70 -3.60 -25.22
N THR A 137 10.51 -4.37 -24.53
CA THR A 137 10.03 -5.31 -23.51
C THR A 137 10.12 -4.68 -22.14
N LEU A 138 8.98 -4.60 -21.44
CA LEU A 138 8.89 -4.20 -20.04
C LEU A 138 8.88 -5.43 -19.14
N GLY A 139 9.79 -5.49 -18.18
CA GLY A 139 9.74 -6.39 -17.05
C GLY A 139 9.02 -5.74 -15.87
N VAL A 140 7.98 -6.37 -15.34
CA VAL A 140 7.24 -5.89 -14.17
C VAL A 140 7.48 -6.84 -13.01
N ILE A 141 8.13 -6.35 -11.95
CA ILE A 141 8.39 -7.12 -10.73
C ILE A 141 7.34 -6.73 -9.68
N GLY A 142 6.44 -7.65 -9.37
CA GLY A 142 5.26 -7.42 -8.55
C GLY A 142 4.03 -7.07 -9.40
N LEU A 143 3.02 -7.95 -9.39
CA LEU A 143 1.74 -7.80 -10.11
C LEU A 143 0.58 -7.59 -9.14
N GLY A 144 0.81 -6.80 -8.10
CA GLY A 144 -0.23 -6.29 -7.21
C GLY A 144 -1.07 -5.18 -7.86
N ALA A 145 -1.78 -4.40 -7.05
CA ALA A 145 -2.69 -3.35 -7.52
C ALA A 145 -2.05 -2.32 -8.47
N ILE A 146 -0.78 -1.98 -8.25
CA ILE A 146 -0.02 -1.07 -9.11
C ILE A 146 0.52 -1.80 -10.33
N GLY A 147 1.22 -2.92 -10.14
CA GLY A 147 1.89 -3.64 -11.21
C GLY A 147 0.95 -4.12 -12.31
N VAL A 148 -0.27 -4.55 -11.97
CA VAL A 148 -1.31 -4.89 -12.95
C VAL A 148 -1.69 -3.69 -13.82
N LYS A 149 -1.90 -2.51 -13.23
CA LYS A 149 -2.22 -1.28 -13.99
C LYS A 149 -1.07 -0.86 -14.89
N VAL A 150 0.17 -0.96 -14.39
CA VAL A 150 1.39 -0.66 -15.16
C VAL A 150 1.57 -1.65 -16.31
N ALA A 151 1.41 -2.94 -16.07
CA ALA A 151 1.51 -3.98 -17.10
C ALA A 151 0.48 -3.75 -18.22
N ASN A 152 -0.76 -3.46 -17.85
CA ASN A 152 -1.85 -3.24 -18.81
C ASN A 152 -1.61 -1.99 -19.68
N VAL A 153 -1.26 -0.85 -19.05
CA VAL A 153 -0.99 0.39 -19.82
C VAL A 153 0.24 0.24 -20.72
N ALA A 154 1.25 -0.52 -20.31
CA ALA A 154 2.41 -0.77 -21.15
C ALA A 154 2.05 -1.56 -22.42
N VAL A 155 1.14 -2.53 -22.33
CA VAL A 155 0.58 -3.24 -23.50
C VAL A 155 -0.15 -2.26 -24.42
N GLU A 156 -0.99 -1.36 -23.87
CA GLU A 156 -1.71 -0.35 -24.63
C GLU A 156 -0.76 0.63 -25.34
N LEU A 157 0.40 0.91 -24.75
CA LEU A 157 1.47 1.72 -25.35
C LEU A 157 2.32 0.94 -26.38
N GLY A 158 1.97 -0.31 -26.69
CA GLY A 158 2.63 -1.14 -27.69
C GLY A 158 3.92 -1.80 -27.21
N MET A 159 4.12 -1.92 -25.91
CA MET A 159 5.24 -2.68 -25.33
C MET A 159 4.91 -4.17 -25.26
N LYS A 160 5.93 -5.02 -25.26
CA LYS A 160 5.83 -6.39 -24.81
C LYS A 160 6.00 -6.41 -23.30
N VAL A 161 5.20 -7.20 -22.58
CA VAL A 161 5.25 -7.20 -21.12
C VAL A 161 5.48 -8.61 -20.59
N ILE A 162 6.46 -8.74 -19.70
CA ILE A 162 6.70 -9.93 -18.88
C ILE A 162 6.63 -9.55 -17.41
N GLY A 163 5.77 -10.21 -16.64
CA GLY A 163 5.54 -9.91 -15.23
C GLY A 163 5.90 -11.08 -14.33
N TYR A 164 6.54 -10.78 -13.21
CA TYR A 164 6.89 -11.72 -12.16
C TYR A 164 6.18 -11.37 -10.86
N ASP A 165 5.46 -12.34 -10.30
CA ASP A 165 4.90 -12.27 -8.96
C ASP A 165 4.67 -13.69 -8.42
N PRO A 166 5.45 -14.14 -7.40
CA PRO A 166 5.30 -15.48 -6.83
C PRO A 166 4.00 -15.65 -6.02
N TYR A 167 3.32 -14.55 -5.71
CA TYR A 167 2.06 -14.53 -4.93
C TYR A 167 0.87 -14.02 -5.76
N LEU A 168 0.95 -14.12 -7.08
CA LEU A 168 -0.06 -13.62 -8.01
C LEU A 168 -1.46 -14.18 -7.71
N SER A 169 -2.36 -13.32 -7.22
CA SER A 169 -3.73 -13.71 -6.87
C SER A 169 -4.59 -13.97 -8.12
N ASP A 170 -5.65 -14.75 -7.97
CA ASP A 170 -6.60 -15.00 -9.07
C ASP A 170 -7.30 -13.71 -9.52
N ALA A 171 -7.60 -12.79 -8.61
CA ALA A 171 -8.15 -11.48 -8.94
C ALA A 171 -7.17 -10.65 -9.79
N ALA A 172 -5.88 -10.66 -9.46
CA ALA A 172 -4.86 -9.99 -10.25
C ALA A 172 -4.70 -10.63 -11.64
N LYS A 173 -4.72 -11.97 -11.72
CA LYS A 173 -4.69 -12.70 -13.01
C LYS A 173 -5.86 -12.30 -13.92
N LEU A 174 -7.06 -12.20 -13.35
CA LEU A 174 -8.26 -11.79 -14.11
C LEU A 174 -8.21 -10.34 -14.57
N ALA A 175 -7.52 -9.47 -13.83
CA ALA A 175 -7.37 -8.05 -14.16
C ALA A 175 -6.24 -7.77 -15.17
N LEU A 176 -5.32 -8.72 -15.39
CA LEU A 176 -4.24 -8.57 -16.35
C LEU A 176 -4.74 -8.66 -17.80
N ASN A 177 -4.20 -7.80 -18.65
CA ASN A 177 -4.36 -7.93 -20.09
C ASN A 177 -3.78 -9.28 -20.56
N SER A 178 -4.51 -9.99 -21.44
CA SER A 178 -4.13 -11.32 -21.95
C SER A 178 -2.80 -11.34 -22.73
N ALA A 179 -2.30 -10.18 -23.17
CA ALA A 179 -0.99 -10.05 -23.83
C ALA A 179 0.19 -10.00 -22.84
N VAL A 180 -0.07 -9.87 -21.54
CA VAL A 180 0.97 -9.91 -20.50
C VAL A 180 1.40 -11.36 -20.28
N LYS A 181 2.68 -11.65 -20.54
CA LYS A 181 3.29 -12.94 -20.18
C LYS A 181 3.60 -12.92 -18.67
N THR A 182 3.11 -13.90 -17.91
CA THR A 182 3.51 -14.10 -16.51
C THR A 182 4.56 -15.17 -16.38
N THR A 183 5.48 -15.06 -15.43
CA THR A 183 6.51 -16.02 -15.09
C THR A 183 6.70 -16.11 -13.58
N ASP A 184 7.15 -17.26 -13.09
CA ASP A 184 7.61 -17.51 -11.73
C ASP A 184 9.16 -17.47 -11.61
N ASP A 185 9.85 -17.25 -12.73
CA ASP A 185 11.32 -17.08 -12.79
C ASP A 185 11.69 -15.60 -12.94
N LEU A 186 12.24 -15.01 -11.88
CA LEU A 186 12.72 -13.62 -11.88
C LEU A 186 13.86 -13.40 -12.88
N ASP A 187 14.68 -14.41 -13.14
CA ASP A 187 15.78 -14.34 -14.11
C ASP A 187 15.28 -14.22 -15.55
N GLU A 188 14.11 -14.77 -15.85
CA GLU A 188 13.49 -14.62 -17.16
C GLU A 188 13.12 -13.16 -17.43
N VAL A 189 12.67 -12.43 -16.40
CA VAL A 189 12.42 -10.99 -16.49
C VAL A 189 13.69 -10.23 -16.79
N ALA A 190 14.78 -10.52 -16.05
CA ALA A 190 16.07 -9.84 -16.25
C ALA A 190 16.58 -10.00 -17.69
N LYS A 191 16.56 -11.23 -18.23
CA LYS A 191 17.06 -11.56 -19.56
C LYS A 191 16.22 -10.97 -20.70
N ALA A 192 14.91 -10.83 -20.50
CA ALA A 192 13.99 -10.41 -21.55
C ALA A 192 13.82 -8.88 -21.63
N ALA A 193 13.90 -8.17 -20.51
CA ALA A 193 13.47 -6.79 -20.39
C ALA A 193 14.47 -5.77 -20.95
N ASP A 194 13.96 -4.76 -21.64
CA ASP A 194 14.68 -3.53 -21.99
C ASP A 194 14.48 -2.45 -20.90
N LEU A 195 13.33 -2.50 -20.20
CA LEU A 195 13.03 -1.70 -19.02
C LEU A 195 12.54 -2.65 -17.92
N ILE A 196 12.93 -2.41 -16.68
CA ILE A 196 12.44 -3.14 -15.50
C ILE A 196 11.81 -2.14 -14.54
N THR A 197 10.58 -2.41 -14.10
CA THR A 197 9.87 -1.61 -13.09
C THR A 197 9.50 -2.47 -11.88
N ILE A 198 9.61 -1.89 -10.68
CA ILE A 198 9.50 -2.61 -9.41
C ILE A 198 8.28 -2.11 -8.65
N HIS A 199 7.40 -3.05 -8.25
CA HIS A 199 6.14 -2.78 -7.55
C HIS A 199 5.88 -3.79 -6.42
N VAL A 200 6.94 -4.20 -5.73
CA VAL A 200 6.86 -5.07 -4.54
C VAL A 200 7.01 -4.25 -3.25
N PRO A 201 6.47 -4.73 -2.11
CA PRO A 201 6.71 -4.11 -0.82
C PRO A 201 8.17 -4.29 -0.37
N ALA A 202 8.68 -3.36 0.45
CA ALA A 202 9.95 -3.51 1.13
C ALA A 202 9.77 -4.46 2.32
N MET A 203 10.45 -5.59 2.28
CA MET A 203 10.49 -6.65 3.30
C MET A 203 11.90 -7.23 3.33
N ASP A 204 12.24 -8.00 4.36
CA ASP A 204 13.57 -8.65 4.45
C ASP A 204 13.90 -9.48 3.21
N SER A 205 12.90 -10.13 2.61
CA SER A 205 13.07 -10.94 1.39
C SER A 205 13.20 -10.14 0.09
N THR A 206 12.84 -8.87 0.07
CA THR A 206 12.88 -8.01 -1.12
C THR A 206 13.88 -6.88 -1.01
N ASN A 207 14.36 -6.56 0.19
CA ASN A 207 15.40 -5.56 0.39
C ASN A 207 16.69 -5.96 -0.36
N GLY A 208 17.22 -5.03 -1.14
CA GLY A 208 18.42 -5.26 -1.96
C GLY A 208 18.25 -6.31 -3.07
N MET A 209 17.02 -6.60 -3.49
CA MET A 209 16.77 -7.61 -4.54
C MET A 209 17.37 -7.21 -5.89
N ILE A 210 17.48 -5.92 -6.16
CA ILE A 210 18.20 -5.41 -7.33
C ILE A 210 19.66 -5.15 -6.91
N ASN A 211 20.46 -6.19 -6.96
CA ASN A 211 21.87 -6.21 -6.61
C ASN A 211 22.74 -6.59 -7.80
N ALA A 212 24.06 -6.61 -7.62
CA ALA A 212 25.04 -6.92 -8.68
C ALA A 212 24.73 -8.26 -9.38
N ALA A 213 24.37 -9.30 -8.62
CA ALA A 213 24.08 -10.64 -9.18
C ALA A 213 22.82 -10.65 -10.07
N TYR A 214 21.82 -9.86 -9.72
CA TYR A 214 20.61 -9.72 -10.54
C TYR A 214 20.85 -8.80 -11.74
N ILE A 215 21.55 -7.68 -11.54
CA ILE A 215 21.92 -6.72 -12.61
C ILE A 215 22.77 -7.41 -13.70
N GLU A 216 23.68 -8.29 -13.33
CA GLU A 216 24.51 -9.04 -14.29
C GLU A 216 23.66 -9.84 -15.29
N LYS A 217 22.50 -10.36 -14.87
CA LYS A 217 21.58 -11.12 -15.72
C LYS A 217 20.75 -10.26 -16.67
N MET A 218 20.67 -8.95 -16.42
CA MET A 218 19.93 -8.01 -17.27
C MET A 218 20.62 -7.78 -18.60
N LYS A 219 19.88 -7.24 -19.56
CA LYS A 219 20.46 -6.75 -20.82
C LYS A 219 21.39 -5.57 -20.56
N ASP A 220 22.42 -5.45 -21.40
CA ASP A 220 23.25 -4.25 -21.41
C ASP A 220 22.44 -3.03 -21.85
N GLY A 221 22.59 -1.93 -21.14
CA GLY A 221 21.81 -0.72 -21.39
C GLY A 221 20.36 -0.76 -20.90
N VAL A 222 20.01 -1.68 -20.02
CA VAL A 222 18.68 -1.75 -19.41
C VAL A 222 18.36 -0.46 -18.64
N ILE A 223 17.08 -0.12 -18.58
CA ILE A 223 16.56 0.98 -17.74
C ILE A 223 15.88 0.38 -16.53
N VAL A 224 16.26 0.85 -15.34
CA VAL A 224 15.64 0.42 -14.07
C VAL A 224 14.76 1.55 -13.52
N ILE A 225 13.51 1.23 -13.22
CA ILE A 225 12.50 2.16 -12.70
C ILE A 225 12.05 1.65 -11.32
N ASN A 226 12.29 2.46 -10.28
CA ASN A 226 11.88 2.13 -8.92
C ASN A 226 10.91 3.19 -8.38
N LEU A 227 9.62 2.88 -8.44
CA LEU A 227 8.55 3.70 -7.89
C LEU A 227 7.94 3.05 -6.63
N ALA A 228 8.66 2.13 -5.99
CA ALA A 228 8.17 1.38 -4.84
C ALA A 228 8.83 1.79 -3.52
N ARG A 229 10.12 1.46 -3.30
CA ARG A 229 10.90 1.83 -2.10
C ARG A 229 12.41 1.84 -2.42
N ASP A 230 13.14 2.74 -1.77
CA ASP A 230 14.60 2.88 -1.88
C ASP A 230 15.34 1.58 -1.55
N THR A 231 14.97 0.92 -0.48
CA THR A 231 15.65 -0.28 0.04
C THR A 231 15.62 -1.49 -0.91
N LEU A 232 14.78 -1.49 -1.94
CA LEU A 232 14.69 -2.59 -2.92
C LEU A 232 15.92 -2.69 -3.84
N VAL A 233 16.66 -1.60 -3.99
CA VAL A 233 17.84 -1.49 -4.84
C VAL A 233 19.08 -1.37 -3.98
N ASN A 234 20.09 -2.21 -4.24
CA ASN A 234 21.40 -2.04 -3.63
C ASN A 234 22.11 -0.86 -4.30
N GLU A 235 22.22 0.26 -3.61
CA GLU A 235 22.75 1.51 -4.18
C GLU A 235 24.20 1.40 -4.67
N PRO A 236 25.15 0.81 -3.93
CA PRO A 236 26.51 0.60 -4.41
C PRO A 236 26.58 -0.19 -5.73
N ASP A 237 25.79 -1.24 -5.84
CA ASP A 237 25.75 -2.10 -7.03
C ASP A 237 25.13 -1.34 -8.23
N MET A 238 24.07 -0.57 -7.98
CA MET A 238 23.44 0.27 -9.00
C MET A 238 24.39 1.36 -9.49
N ALA A 239 25.10 2.03 -8.58
CA ALA A 239 26.10 3.03 -8.95
C ALA A 239 27.20 2.44 -9.86
N ALA A 240 27.73 1.27 -9.50
CA ALA A 240 28.73 0.57 -10.30
C ALA A 240 28.19 0.17 -11.69
N ALA A 241 26.93 -0.30 -11.75
CA ALA A 241 26.29 -0.68 -13.00
C ALA A 241 26.03 0.52 -13.94
N LEU A 242 25.66 1.67 -13.39
CA LEU A 242 25.51 2.93 -14.14
C LEU A 242 26.86 3.41 -14.66
N GLU A 243 27.93 3.33 -13.85
CA GLU A 243 29.28 3.68 -14.27
C GLU A 243 29.79 2.79 -15.41
N ALA A 244 29.52 1.49 -15.34
CA ALA A 244 29.92 0.51 -16.36
C ALA A 244 29.03 0.57 -17.63
N GLY A 245 27.89 1.29 -17.60
CA GLY A 245 26.92 1.32 -18.70
C GLY A 245 26.07 0.04 -18.81
N LYS A 246 26.15 -0.88 -17.85
CA LYS A 246 25.28 -2.06 -17.77
C LYS A 246 23.83 -1.65 -17.57
N VAL A 247 23.57 -0.65 -16.71
CA VAL A 247 22.33 0.09 -16.58
C VAL A 247 22.51 1.44 -17.26
N ALA A 248 21.68 1.73 -18.26
CA ALA A 248 21.77 3.00 -18.99
C ALA A 248 21.21 4.17 -18.19
N LYS A 249 20.12 3.93 -17.45
CA LYS A 249 19.48 4.96 -16.61
C LYS A 249 18.73 4.32 -15.44
N TYR A 250 18.77 4.98 -14.29
CA TYR A 250 17.98 4.66 -13.11
C TYR A 250 16.97 5.77 -12.82
N VAL A 251 15.68 5.46 -12.81
CA VAL A 251 14.59 6.37 -12.45
C VAL A 251 14.04 5.96 -11.11
N CYS A 252 14.07 6.85 -10.12
CA CYS A 252 13.70 6.53 -8.74
C CYS A 252 12.82 7.61 -8.13
N ASP A 253 11.73 7.20 -7.48
CA ASP A 253 10.79 8.08 -6.76
C ASP A 253 11.15 8.21 -5.26
N PHE A 254 12.32 7.70 -4.85
CA PHE A 254 12.81 7.71 -3.47
C PHE A 254 14.25 8.22 -3.42
N PRO A 255 14.46 9.56 -3.49
CA PRO A 255 15.80 10.13 -3.48
C PRO A 255 16.51 9.89 -2.14
N THR A 256 17.74 9.38 -2.23
CA THR A 256 18.65 9.18 -1.10
C THR A 256 19.93 9.97 -1.35
N GLU A 257 20.79 10.11 -0.33
CA GLU A 257 22.11 10.71 -0.49
C GLU A 257 22.95 9.93 -1.52
N GLY A 258 22.91 8.59 -1.47
CA GLY A 258 23.62 7.72 -2.39
C GLY A 258 23.15 7.90 -3.82
N ALA A 259 21.83 7.77 -4.05
CA ALA A 259 21.23 7.92 -5.38
C ALA A 259 21.48 9.31 -5.99
N SER A 260 21.52 10.37 -5.17
CA SER A 260 21.76 11.75 -5.63
C SER A 260 23.16 11.97 -6.21
N LYS A 261 24.12 11.10 -5.90
CA LYS A 261 25.50 11.15 -6.40
C LYS A 261 25.71 10.31 -7.65
N MET A 262 24.75 9.46 -8.01
CA MET A 262 24.84 8.58 -9.18
C MET A 262 24.65 9.39 -10.46
N LYS A 263 25.45 9.12 -11.48
CA LYS A 263 25.20 9.64 -12.82
C LYS A 263 24.05 8.88 -13.50
N ASN A 264 23.49 9.48 -14.53
CA ASN A 264 22.42 8.88 -15.32
C ASN A 264 21.18 8.46 -14.47
N THR A 265 20.87 9.24 -13.42
CA THR A 265 19.68 9.07 -12.61
C THR A 265 18.65 10.15 -12.88
N ILE A 266 17.38 9.79 -12.73
CA ILE A 266 16.26 10.73 -12.61
C ILE A 266 15.64 10.48 -11.24
N LEU A 267 15.79 11.44 -10.34
CA LEU A 267 15.24 11.36 -9.00
C LEU A 267 13.98 12.20 -8.89
N ILE A 268 12.90 11.57 -8.47
CA ILE A 268 11.57 12.16 -8.30
C ILE A 268 11.30 12.24 -6.80
N PRO A 269 10.78 13.35 -6.26
CA PRO A 269 10.65 13.53 -4.82
C PRO A 269 9.36 12.90 -4.26
N HIS A 270 9.21 11.58 -4.39
CA HIS A 270 8.12 10.75 -3.88
C HIS A 270 6.73 11.22 -4.36
N LEU A 271 6.58 11.39 -5.67
CA LEU A 271 5.38 11.91 -6.31
C LEU A 271 4.40 10.82 -6.82
N GLY A 272 4.75 9.54 -6.75
CA GLY A 272 3.93 8.46 -7.30
C GLY A 272 2.48 8.45 -6.83
N ALA A 273 2.23 8.86 -5.59
CA ALA A 273 0.89 8.94 -5.00
C ALA A 273 0.45 10.38 -4.70
N SER A 274 1.21 11.39 -5.13
CA SER A 274 0.96 12.80 -4.79
C SER A 274 0.10 13.46 -5.86
N THR A 275 -1.13 13.01 -6.00
CA THR A 275 -2.18 13.65 -6.81
C THR A 275 -3.44 13.83 -5.95
N GLU A 276 -4.26 14.85 -6.26
CA GLU A 276 -5.52 15.10 -5.55
C GLU A 276 -6.41 13.85 -5.54
N GLU A 277 -6.56 13.18 -6.68
CA GLU A 277 -7.37 11.97 -6.79
C GLU A 277 -6.82 10.78 -5.99
N SER A 278 -5.50 10.66 -5.87
CA SER A 278 -4.88 9.62 -5.02
C SER A 278 -5.16 9.89 -3.55
N GLU A 279 -5.10 11.14 -3.11
CA GLU A 279 -5.41 11.55 -1.74
C GLU A 279 -6.89 11.34 -1.43
N ASP A 280 -7.77 11.74 -2.33
CA ASP A 280 -9.22 11.54 -2.25
C ASP A 280 -9.59 10.06 -2.15
N ASN A 281 -9.08 9.24 -3.06
CA ASN A 281 -9.35 7.80 -3.06
C ASN A 281 -8.84 7.12 -1.79
N CYS A 282 -7.68 7.52 -1.29
CA CYS A 282 -7.16 7.00 -0.02
C CYS A 282 -8.02 7.41 1.17
N ALA A 283 -8.50 8.65 1.22
CA ALA A 283 -9.36 9.14 2.28
C ALA A 283 -10.74 8.42 2.28
N ILE A 284 -11.35 8.28 1.09
CA ILE A 284 -12.62 7.55 0.91
C ILE A 284 -12.47 6.09 1.37
N MET A 285 -11.44 5.38 0.93
CA MET A 285 -11.21 3.98 1.30
C MET A 285 -10.98 3.84 2.80
N ALA A 286 -10.15 4.70 3.41
CA ALA A 286 -9.86 4.67 4.84
C ALA A 286 -11.13 4.86 5.69
N VAL A 287 -12.01 5.78 5.29
CA VAL A 287 -13.29 6.01 5.97
C VAL A 287 -14.23 4.81 5.81
N GLN A 288 -14.30 4.22 4.61
CA GLN A 288 -15.11 3.02 4.36
C GLN A 288 -14.67 1.83 5.22
N GLU A 289 -13.36 1.60 5.34
CA GLU A 289 -12.80 0.53 6.17
C GLU A 289 -13.10 0.74 7.66
N LEU A 290 -12.92 1.97 8.15
CA LEU A 290 -13.28 2.31 9.53
C LEU A 290 -14.79 2.15 9.79
N THR A 291 -15.63 2.60 8.88
CA THR A 291 -17.08 2.49 9.00
C THR A 291 -17.52 1.02 9.05
N ASP A 292 -17.05 0.19 8.13
CA ASP A 292 -17.37 -1.25 8.10
C ASP A 292 -16.87 -1.96 9.37
N PHE A 293 -15.66 -1.61 9.83
CA PHE A 293 -15.13 -2.15 11.08
C PHE A 293 -15.94 -1.70 12.30
N MET A 294 -16.30 -0.43 12.40
CA MET A 294 -17.03 0.09 13.55
C MET A 294 -18.48 -0.42 13.62
N GLU A 295 -19.16 -0.47 12.48
CA GLU A 295 -20.57 -0.81 12.40
C GLU A 295 -20.83 -2.31 12.24
N ASN A 296 -19.88 -3.05 11.64
CA ASN A 296 -20.05 -4.47 11.36
C ASN A 296 -18.94 -5.35 11.95
N GLY A 297 -17.84 -4.80 12.44
CA GLY A 297 -16.70 -5.57 12.92
C GLY A 297 -15.89 -6.23 11.81
N ASN A 298 -16.20 -6.00 10.54
CA ASN A 298 -15.48 -6.58 9.41
C ASN A 298 -14.08 -5.98 9.31
N ILE A 299 -13.11 -6.81 8.93
CA ILE A 299 -11.73 -6.40 8.68
C ILE A 299 -11.37 -6.67 7.23
N LYS A 300 -11.08 -5.59 6.47
CA LYS A 300 -10.51 -5.63 5.12
C LYS A 300 -9.25 -4.77 5.09
N ASN A 301 -8.21 -5.22 4.39
CA ASN A 301 -6.96 -4.49 4.24
C ASN A 301 -6.24 -4.14 5.56
N SER A 302 -6.48 -4.88 6.64
CA SER A 302 -5.69 -4.69 7.83
C SER A 302 -4.26 -5.20 7.64
N VAL A 303 -3.30 -4.48 8.22
CA VAL A 303 -1.87 -4.82 8.14
C VAL A 303 -1.37 -5.59 9.37
N ASN A 304 -2.10 -5.59 10.46
CA ASN A 304 -1.71 -6.28 11.71
C ASN A 304 -2.69 -7.39 12.16
N TYR A 305 -3.92 -7.41 11.66
CA TYR A 305 -4.89 -8.47 11.91
C TYR A 305 -5.31 -9.17 10.61
N PRO A 306 -5.87 -10.39 10.66
CA PRO A 306 -6.34 -11.08 9.47
C PRO A 306 -7.61 -10.43 8.91
N ASN A 307 -7.83 -10.56 7.60
CA ASN A 307 -9.12 -10.24 7.00
C ASN A 307 -10.21 -11.19 7.51
N ALA A 308 -11.32 -10.63 7.96
CA ALA A 308 -12.49 -11.36 8.45
C ALA A 308 -13.76 -10.57 8.10
N ASP A 309 -14.71 -11.22 7.43
CA ASP A 309 -15.93 -10.58 6.93
C ASP A 309 -17.11 -11.55 7.10
N LEU A 310 -18.12 -11.15 7.89
CA LEU A 310 -19.41 -11.82 8.03
C LEU A 310 -20.56 -10.99 7.41
N GLY A 311 -20.23 -9.96 6.62
CA GLY A 311 -21.21 -9.02 6.09
C GLY A 311 -21.84 -8.13 7.17
N PRO A 312 -22.97 -7.49 6.89
CA PRO A 312 -23.65 -6.62 7.84
C PRO A 312 -24.13 -7.39 9.08
N VAL A 313 -24.09 -6.72 10.25
CA VAL A 313 -24.66 -7.27 11.50
C VAL A 313 -26.15 -7.49 11.35
N LYS A 314 -26.64 -8.68 11.76
CA LYS A 314 -28.05 -9.08 11.65
C LYS A 314 -28.83 -8.97 12.98
N GLY A 315 -28.14 -8.64 14.05
CA GLY A 315 -28.70 -8.52 15.38
C GLY A 315 -27.65 -8.13 16.39
N CYS A 316 -26.98 -9.11 16.99
CA CYS A 316 -25.90 -8.88 17.93
C CYS A 316 -24.64 -9.65 17.48
N ARG A 317 -23.54 -8.94 17.37
CA ARG A 317 -22.22 -9.50 16.98
C ARG A 317 -21.19 -9.22 18.05
N LEU A 318 -20.53 -10.27 18.51
CA LEU A 318 -19.33 -10.17 19.31
C LEU A 318 -18.10 -10.22 18.40
N THR A 319 -17.17 -9.31 18.60
CA THR A 319 -15.86 -9.34 17.94
C THR A 319 -14.76 -9.41 19.00
N VAL A 320 -13.76 -10.24 18.76
CA VAL A 320 -12.65 -10.47 19.68
C VAL A 320 -11.33 -10.43 18.95
N ALA A 321 -10.48 -9.46 19.31
CA ALA A 321 -9.08 -9.45 18.95
C ALA A 321 -8.29 -10.23 20.02
N HIS A 322 -7.52 -11.22 19.61
CA HIS A 322 -6.85 -12.13 20.57
C HIS A 322 -5.52 -12.66 20.03
N LYS A 323 -4.71 -13.26 20.91
CA LYS A 323 -3.51 -14.02 20.51
C LYS A 323 -3.93 -15.29 19.76
N ALA A 324 -3.12 -15.74 18.82
CA ALA A 324 -3.36 -16.96 18.05
C ALA A 324 -3.38 -18.24 18.91
N SER A 325 -2.87 -18.17 20.15
CA SER A 325 -2.94 -19.26 21.15
C SER A 325 -4.34 -19.49 21.71
N VAL A 326 -5.24 -18.50 21.60
CA VAL A 326 -6.65 -18.64 22.04
C VAL A 326 -7.46 -19.12 20.85
N SER A 327 -8.21 -20.20 21.01
CA SER A 327 -9.06 -20.72 19.92
C SER A 327 -10.45 -20.10 19.95
N ALA A 328 -11.15 -20.13 18.82
CA ALA A 328 -12.55 -19.72 18.76
C ALA A 328 -13.46 -20.57 19.68
N ALA A 329 -13.10 -21.84 19.91
CA ALA A 329 -13.81 -22.71 20.82
C ALA A 329 -13.67 -22.26 22.28
N ASP A 330 -12.47 -21.82 22.69
CA ASP A 330 -12.26 -21.26 24.02
C ASP A 330 -13.13 -20.02 24.26
N ILE A 331 -13.22 -19.14 23.25
CA ILE A 331 -14.08 -17.95 23.33
C ILE A 331 -15.57 -18.35 23.41
N GLN A 332 -15.99 -19.36 22.64
CA GLN A 332 -17.37 -19.88 22.72
C GLN A 332 -17.71 -20.43 24.11
N GLU A 333 -16.76 -21.09 24.79
CA GLU A 333 -16.97 -21.55 26.17
C GLU A 333 -17.22 -20.38 27.15
N LEU A 334 -16.55 -19.24 26.94
CA LEU A 334 -16.77 -18.03 27.73
C LEU A 334 -18.16 -17.40 27.50
N LEU A 335 -18.82 -17.70 26.38
CA LEU A 335 -20.16 -17.21 26.07
C LEU A 335 -21.28 -18.03 26.73
N LYS A 336 -21.05 -19.30 27.05
CA LYS A 336 -22.07 -20.22 27.59
C LYS A 336 -22.75 -19.72 28.88
N PRO A 337 -22.02 -19.16 29.88
CA PRO A 337 -22.65 -18.67 31.11
C PRO A 337 -23.67 -17.58 30.89
N PHE A 338 -23.61 -16.87 29.77
CA PHE A 338 -24.53 -15.78 29.41
C PHE A 338 -25.74 -16.24 28.57
N GLY A 339 -25.85 -17.57 28.30
CA GLY A 339 -26.90 -18.12 27.45
C GLY A 339 -26.84 -17.68 25.99
N ALA A 340 -25.68 -17.17 25.54
CA ALA A 340 -25.49 -16.73 24.16
C ALA A 340 -25.43 -17.94 23.23
N VAL A 341 -26.23 -17.93 22.16
CA VAL A 341 -26.24 -18.95 21.13
C VAL A 341 -25.53 -18.42 19.90
N VAL A 342 -24.38 -18.98 19.56
CA VAL A 342 -23.65 -18.64 18.34
C VAL A 342 -24.36 -19.25 17.13
N VAL A 343 -24.82 -18.41 16.20
CA VAL A 343 -25.56 -18.81 14.99
C VAL A 343 -24.69 -18.78 13.74
N ASP A 344 -23.64 -17.97 13.73
CA ASP A 344 -22.63 -17.88 12.68
C ASP A 344 -21.32 -17.36 13.25
N MET A 345 -20.20 -17.73 12.65
CA MET A 345 -18.88 -17.27 13.11
C MET A 345 -17.81 -17.31 12.03
N ILE A 346 -16.83 -16.47 12.20
CA ILE A 346 -15.55 -16.55 11.50
C ILE A 346 -14.40 -16.33 12.48
N SER A 347 -13.34 -17.11 12.35
CA SER A 347 -12.10 -16.91 13.08
C SER A 347 -10.94 -17.07 12.12
N LYS A 348 -10.03 -16.10 12.13
CA LYS A 348 -8.86 -16.06 11.25
C LYS A 348 -7.63 -15.67 12.05
N THR A 349 -6.47 -16.14 11.58
CA THR A 349 -5.17 -15.89 12.23
C THR A 349 -4.21 -15.23 11.24
N ARG A 350 -3.37 -14.33 11.76
CA ARG A 350 -2.26 -13.71 11.04
C ARG A 350 -1.07 -13.57 11.99
N GLY A 351 -0.02 -14.37 11.77
CA GLY A 351 1.12 -14.44 12.71
C GLY A 351 0.65 -14.82 14.11
N ASP A 352 1.04 -14.01 15.09
CA ASP A 352 0.74 -14.25 16.52
C ASP A 352 -0.64 -13.74 16.96
N TYR A 353 -1.42 -13.14 16.05
CA TYR A 353 -2.71 -12.52 16.35
C TYR A 353 -3.84 -13.17 15.57
N ALA A 354 -5.01 -13.17 16.15
CA ALA A 354 -6.24 -13.68 15.58
C ALA A 354 -7.40 -12.70 15.79
N TYR A 355 -8.40 -12.83 14.96
CA TYR A 355 -9.62 -12.08 15.08
C TYR A 355 -10.81 -13.01 14.85
N SER A 356 -11.74 -13.01 15.81
CA SER A 356 -12.93 -13.83 15.79
C SER A 356 -14.17 -12.99 15.86
N MET A 357 -15.17 -13.34 15.05
CA MET A 357 -16.49 -12.71 15.06
C MET A 357 -17.55 -13.80 15.27
N PHE A 358 -18.52 -13.50 16.11
CA PHE A 358 -19.63 -14.40 16.46
C PHE A 358 -20.95 -13.66 16.33
N GLU A 359 -21.84 -14.12 15.45
CA GLU A 359 -23.23 -13.69 15.45
C GLU A 359 -23.97 -14.40 16.59
N ILE A 360 -24.57 -13.63 17.47
CA ILE A 360 -25.28 -14.15 18.65
C ILE A 360 -26.78 -14.07 18.44
N GLY A 361 -27.43 -15.24 18.42
CA GLY A 361 -28.90 -15.37 18.40
C GLY A 361 -29.47 -15.54 19.80
N GLY A 362 -30.76 -15.20 19.96
CA GLY A 362 -31.47 -15.45 21.19
C GLY A 362 -31.13 -14.51 22.36
N CYS A 363 -30.20 -13.60 22.19
CA CYS A 363 -29.91 -12.59 23.16
C CYS A 363 -30.97 -11.47 23.07
N SER A 364 -31.72 -11.23 24.15
CA SER A 364 -32.43 -9.96 24.30
C SER A 364 -31.34 -8.92 24.60
N CYS A 365 -30.77 -8.33 23.55
CA CYS A 365 -29.76 -7.29 23.70
C CYS A 365 -30.41 -6.03 24.30
N SER A 366 -30.63 -6.06 25.62
CA SER A 366 -30.77 -4.83 26.39
C SER A 366 -29.35 -4.25 26.52
N SER A 367 -29.19 -2.95 26.40
CA SER A 367 -27.87 -2.27 26.49
C SER A 367 -27.04 -2.68 27.73
N SER A 368 -27.70 -3.06 28.84
CA SER A 368 -27.06 -3.53 30.06
C SER A 368 -26.43 -4.94 29.96
N SER A 369 -27.08 -5.87 29.24
CA SER A 369 -26.54 -7.23 29.07
C SER A 369 -25.35 -7.27 28.09
N CYS A 370 -25.31 -6.38 27.09
CA CYS A 370 -24.19 -6.27 26.16
C CYS A 370 -22.92 -5.72 26.81
N SER A 371 -23.06 -4.65 27.62
CA SER A 371 -21.92 -4.09 28.37
C SER A 371 -21.33 -5.09 29.37
N GLU A 372 -22.20 -5.87 30.04
CA GLU A 372 -21.73 -6.91 30.97
C GLU A 372 -20.98 -8.04 30.25
N LEU A 373 -21.35 -8.40 29.05
CA LEU A 373 -20.66 -9.38 28.22
C LEU A 373 -19.27 -8.88 27.79
N GLU A 374 -19.16 -7.63 27.36
CA GLU A 374 -17.89 -6.98 26.97
C GLU A 374 -16.86 -7.00 28.13
N GLU A 375 -17.32 -6.67 29.35
CA GLU A 375 -16.45 -6.63 30.54
C GLU A 375 -16.05 -8.01 31.08
N LYS A 376 -16.90 -9.04 30.89
CA LYS A 376 -16.69 -10.37 31.48
C LYS A 376 -16.01 -11.37 30.56
N ILE A 377 -15.95 -11.11 29.25
CA ILE A 377 -15.18 -11.96 28.33
C ILE A 377 -13.69 -11.59 28.44
N THR A 378 -13.06 -12.06 29.48
CA THR A 378 -11.65 -11.86 29.75
C THR A 378 -10.96 -13.20 29.98
N ALA A 379 -9.82 -13.42 29.32
CA ALA A 379 -8.92 -14.55 29.53
C ALA A 379 -7.53 -14.13 29.06
N ASP A 380 -6.51 -14.87 29.49
CA ASP A 380 -5.15 -14.65 29.00
C ASP A 380 -5.11 -14.81 27.47
N GLY A 381 -4.56 -13.81 26.80
CA GLY A 381 -4.51 -13.75 25.33
C GLY A 381 -5.73 -13.10 24.66
N ILE A 382 -6.78 -12.72 25.37
CA ILE A 382 -7.84 -11.84 24.84
C ILE A 382 -7.37 -10.39 24.98
N LEU A 383 -7.36 -9.64 23.89
CA LEU A 383 -6.77 -8.31 23.81
C LEU A 383 -7.85 -7.20 23.78
N LYS A 384 -8.91 -7.41 23.00
CA LYS A 384 -10.04 -6.48 22.94
C LYS A 384 -11.31 -7.20 22.55
N VAL A 385 -12.39 -6.88 23.25
CA VAL A 385 -13.73 -7.39 22.99
C VAL A 385 -14.63 -6.22 22.61
N ARG A 386 -15.53 -6.43 21.68
CA ARG A 386 -16.54 -5.43 21.28
C ARG A 386 -17.86 -6.15 20.97
N ILE A 387 -18.96 -5.53 21.38
CA ILE A 387 -20.30 -5.94 20.97
C ILE A 387 -20.90 -4.88 20.05
N ILE A 388 -21.40 -5.33 18.92
CA ILE A 388 -22.07 -4.51 17.91
C ILE A 388 -23.49 -4.99 17.81
N SER A 389 -24.47 -4.11 18.04
CA SER A 389 -25.89 -4.43 17.96
C SER A 389 -26.62 -3.43 17.06
N LYS A 390 -27.58 -3.94 16.30
CA LYS A 390 -28.50 -3.18 15.46
C LYS A 390 -29.94 -3.36 15.96
#